data_2ab4bb60e48f83c57313d76b4b73d4ec
#
_entry.id   2ab4bb60e48f83c57313d76b4b73d4ec
#
_cell.length_a   1.000
_cell.length_b   1.000
_cell.length_c   1.000
_cell.angle_alpha   90.00
_cell.angle_beta   90.00
_cell.angle_gamma   90.00
#
_symmetry.space_group_name_H-M   'P 1'
#
loop_
_entity.id
_entity.type
_entity.pdbx_description
1 polymer ?
#
loop_
_entity_poly.entity_id
_entity_poly.type
_entity_poly.pdbx_seq_one_letter_code
_entity_poly.pdbx_strand_id
1 'polypeptide(L)'
;MLFRSIGREERVAGTGNPFFTTDTAAALRALEIGAEAILMGKNGVEGVYDGDPREDPNAQFLPEVTHLEAIERGLKVMDTTALSLCMDNNLPIHVFELAEGNIKRVVSGERVGTLISSSKGAA
;
A
#
# COMPACT_ATOMS: atom_id res chain seq x y z
N MET A 1 7.36 2.91 5.55
CA MET A 1 6.00 3.22 5.10
C MET A 1 5.68 4.67 5.36
N LEU A 2 5.05 5.33 4.43
CA LEU A 2 4.67 6.72 4.54
C LEU A 2 3.16 6.86 4.63
N PHE A 3 2.70 7.85 5.40
CA PHE A 3 1.29 8.21 5.48
C PHE A 3 1.12 9.61 4.93
N ARG A 4 0.03 9.80 4.19
CA ARG A 4 -0.32 11.10 3.67
C ARG A 4 -1.65 11.56 4.30
N SER A 5 -1.65 12.77 4.84
CA SER A 5 -2.85 13.46 5.28
C SER A 5 -2.85 14.85 4.65
N ILE A 6 -3.92 15.61 4.84
CA ILE A 6 -4.05 16.95 4.26
C ILE A 6 -2.86 17.81 4.70
N GLY A 7 -2.00 18.15 3.74
CA GLY A 7 -0.85 19.01 3.93
C GLY A 7 0.32 18.40 4.71
N ARG A 8 0.34 17.08 4.94
CA ARG A 8 1.34 16.47 5.80
C ARG A 8 1.68 15.04 5.42
N GLU A 9 2.92 14.63 5.72
CA GLU A 9 3.40 13.26 5.56
C GLU A 9 4.09 12.83 6.83
N GLU A 10 3.96 11.54 7.18
CA GLU A 10 4.65 10.94 8.32
C GLU A 10 5.26 9.60 7.93
N ARG A 11 6.38 9.26 8.55
CA ARG A 11 7.03 7.96 8.38
C ARG A 11 6.88 7.15 9.64
N VAL A 12 6.63 5.85 9.46
CA VAL A 12 6.55 4.90 10.56
C VAL A 12 7.51 3.75 10.27
N ALA A 13 8.40 3.49 11.21
CA ALA A 13 9.44 2.47 11.05
C ALA A 13 9.09 1.14 11.73
N GLY A 14 8.22 1.14 12.71
CA GLY A 14 7.85 -0.07 13.43
C GLY A 14 6.95 0.24 14.62
N THR A 15 6.62 -0.77 15.41
CA THR A 15 5.64 -0.63 16.47
C THR A 15 6.21 -0.80 17.88
N GLY A 16 7.15 -1.71 18.07
CA GLY A 16 7.56 -2.12 19.40
C GLY A 16 6.56 -3.01 20.12
N ASN A 17 5.38 -3.26 19.55
CA ASN A 17 4.36 -4.11 20.15
C ASN A 17 4.42 -5.53 19.54
N PRO A 18 4.71 -6.58 20.35
CA PRO A 18 4.87 -7.94 19.82
C PRO A 18 3.59 -8.58 19.30
N PHE A 19 2.43 -8.03 19.60
CA PHE A 19 1.13 -8.57 19.16
C PHE A 19 0.64 -7.99 17.82
N PHE A 20 1.33 -6.98 17.29
CA PHE A 20 0.98 -6.38 16.01
C PHE A 20 2.12 -6.49 15.02
N THR A 21 1.78 -6.77 13.76
CA THR A 21 2.75 -6.70 12.68
C THR A 21 3.06 -5.23 12.38
N THR A 22 4.18 -4.99 11.70
CA THR A 22 4.53 -3.64 11.23
C THR A 22 3.43 -3.08 10.32
N ASP A 23 2.86 -3.92 9.45
CA ASP A 23 1.79 -3.51 8.54
C ASP A 23 0.53 -3.09 9.30
N THR A 24 0.12 -3.89 10.28
CA THR A 24 -1.06 -3.57 11.10
C THR A 24 -0.86 -2.27 11.88
N ALA A 25 0.32 -2.11 12.49
CA ALA A 25 0.64 -0.90 13.23
C ALA A 25 0.66 0.33 12.33
N ALA A 26 1.17 0.18 11.11
CA ALA A 26 1.19 1.26 10.14
C ALA A 26 -0.23 1.68 9.74
N ALA A 27 -1.12 0.71 9.51
CA ALA A 27 -2.52 0.99 9.20
C ALA A 27 -3.22 1.71 10.36
N LEU A 28 -3.02 1.24 11.59
CA LEU A 28 -3.58 1.88 12.78
C LEU A 28 -3.07 3.31 12.95
N ARG A 29 -1.76 3.52 12.74
CA ARG A 29 -1.17 4.84 12.85
C ARG A 29 -1.74 5.80 11.78
N ALA A 30 -1.93 5.30 10.56
CA ALA A 30 -2.54 6.09 9.49
C ALA A 30 -3.95 6.55 9.89
N LEU A 31 -4.74 5.66 10.48
CA LEU A 31 -6.08 5.99 10.95
C LEU A 31 -6.05 7.01 12.09
N GLU A 32 -5.12 6.86 13.03
CA GLU A 32 -4.97 7.79 14.16
C GLU A 32 -4.69 9.22 13.72
N ILE A 33 -3.85 9.39 12.72
CA ILE A 33 -3.47 10.73 12.23
C ILE A 33 -4.42 11.27 11.16
N GLY A 34 -5.44 10.51 10.78
CA GLY A 34 -6.37 10.92 9.73
C GLY A 34 -5.73 10.98 8.35
N ALA A 35 -4.83 10.06 8.05
CA ALA A 35 -4.16 10.00 6.76
C ALA A 35 -5.15 9.73 5.63
N GLU A 36 -4.92 10.35 4.46
CA GLU A 36 -5.71 10.14 3.26
C GLU A 36 -5.33 8.85 2.52
N ALA A 37 -4.09 8.40 2.68
CA ALA A 37 -3.56 7.22 1.99
C ALA A 37 -2.30 6.71 2.69
N ILE A 38 -1.98 5.45 2.41
CA ILE A 38 -0.69 4.86 2.80
C ILE A 38 0.18 4.79 1.56
N LEU A 39 1.42 5.24 1.67
CA LEU A 39 2.41 5.14 0.61
C LEU A 39 3.41 4.05 0.99
N MET A 40 3.44 2.98 0.21
CA MET A 40 4.31 1.82 0.48
C MET A 40 5.37 1.69 -0.61
N GLY A 41 6.60 2.02 -0.26
CA GLY A 41 7.74 1.83 -1.15
C GLY A 41 8.34 0.44 -0.99
N LYS A 42 8.57 -0.24 -2.11
CA LYS A 42 9.18 -1.57 -2.13
C LYS A 42 10.51 -1.55 -2.86
N ASN A 43 11.44 -2.38 -2.42
CA ASN A 43 12.76 -2.48 -3.04
C ASN A 43 12.71 -3.48 -4.20
N GLY A 44 13.04 -2.99 -5.40
CA GLY A 44 13.17 -3.84 -6.58
C GLY A 44 11.87 -4.38 -7.16
N VAL A 45 10.73 -3.85 -6.75
CA VAL A 45 9.40 -4.26 -7.25
C VAL A 45 8.58 -3.02 -7.56
N GLU A 46 8.05 -2.94 -8.77
CA GLU A 46 7.29 -1.77 -9.24
C GLU A 46 5.97 -1.56 -8.52
N GLY A 47 5.36 -2.63 -8.02
CA GLY A 47 4.07 -2.60 -7.37
C GLY A 47 3.58 -4.00 -7.08
N VAL A 48 2.29 -4.23 -7.27
CA VAL A 48 1.65 -5.52 -7.01
C VAL A 48 1.54 -6.34 -8.29
N TYR A 49 1.89 -7.62 -8.20
CA TYR A 49 1.75 -8.58 -9.27
C TYR A 49 0.78 -9.68 -8.86
N ASP A 50 0.21 -10.40 -9.83
CA ASP A 50 -0.68 -11.53 -9.56
C ASP A 50 0.06 -12.79 -9.09
N GLY A 51 1.38 -12.77 -9.13
CA GLY A 51 2.27 -13.81 -8.61
C GLY A 51 3.61 -13.17 -8.28
N ASP A 52 4.57 -13.98 -7.84
CA ASP A 52 5.92 -13.47 -7.57
C ASP A 52 6.71 -13.39 -8.90
N PRO A 53 7.02 -12.20 -9.40
CA PRO A 53 7.74 -12.06 -10.67
C PRO A 53 9.15 -12.67 -10.64
N ARG A 54 9.70 -12.91 -9.44
CA ARG A 54 11.01 -13.55 -9.29
C ARG A 54 10.94 -15.05 -9.48
N GLU A 55 9.80 -15.67 -9.19
CA GLU A 55 9.59 -17.12 -9.29
C GLU A 55 8.74 -17.49 -10.50
N ASP A 56 7.79 -16.63 -10.88
CA ASP A 56 6.87 -16.86 -11.98
C ASP A 56 7.08 -15.83 -13.09
N PRO A 57 7.68 -16.24 -14.22
CA PRO A 57 7.90 -15.32 -15.34
C PRO A 57 6.60 -14.85 -16.01
N ASN A 58 5.48 -15.49 -15.71
CA ASN A 58 4.16 -15.10 -16.24
C ASN A 58 3.39 -14.19 -15.28
N ALA A 59 3.97 -13.82 -14.15
CA ALA A 59 3.33 -12.89 -13.21
C ALA A 59 3.07 -11.55 -13.90
N GLN A 60 1.84 -11.07 -13.78
CA GLN A 60 1.42 -9.82 -14.42
C GLN A 60 1.32 -8.69 -13.42
N PHE A 61 1.82 -7.54 -13.81
CA PHE A 61 1.70 -6.32 -13.03
C PHE A 61 0.25 -5.85 -12.99
N LEU A 62 -0.22 -5.48 -11.80
CA LEU A 62 -1.58 -5.02 -11.57
C LEU A 62 -1.55 -3.53 -11.21
N PRO A 63 -1.94 -2.63 -12.14
CA PRO A 63 -1.89 -1.20 -11.85
C PRO A 63 -2.96 -0.74 -10.86
N GLU A 64 -4.03 -1.50 -10.74
CA GLU A 64 -5.14 -1.15 -9.87
C GLU A 64 -5.80 -2.41 -9.33
N VAL A 65 -6.02 -2.46 -8.01
CA VAL A 65 -6.61 -3.61 -7.32
C VAL A 65 -7.52 -3.09 -6.22
N THR A 66 -8.61 -3.80 -5.92
CA THR A 66 -9.40 -3.47 -4.73
C THR A 66 -8.79 -4.16 -3.50
N HIS A 67 -9.09 -3.64 -2.31
CA HIS A 67 -8.68 -4.28 -1.07
C HIS A 67 -9.20 -5.72 -1.04
N LEU A 68 -10.46 -5.91 -1.42
CA LEU A 68 -11.09 -7.22 -1.42
C LEU A 68 -10.39 -8.20 -2.37
N GLU A 69 -10.05 -7.76 -3.59
CA GLU A 69 -9.29 -8.58 -4.53
C GLU A 69 -7.93 -8.99 -3.96
N ALA A 70 -7.24 -8.06 -3.31
CA ALA A 70 -5.94 -8.36 -2.70
C ALA A 70 -6.08 -9.44 -1.62
N ILE A 71 -7.12 -9.38 -0.81
CA ILE A 71 -7.39 -10.37 0.24
C ILE A 71 -7.79 -11.71 -0.37
N GLU A 72 -8.77 -11.72 -1.28
CA GLU A 72 -9.30 -12.94 -1.89
C GLU A 72 -8.26 -13.69 -2.72
N ARG A 73 -7.46 -12.96 -3.46
CA ARG A 73 -6.42 -13.54 -4.32
C ARG A 73 -5.12 -13.83 -3.59
N GLY A 74 -5.02 -13.43 -2.32
CA GLY A 74 -3.80 -13.61 -1.53
C GLY A 74 -2.60 -12.87 -2.09
N LEU A 75 -2.81 -11.69 -2.62
CA LEU A 75 -1.72 -10.89 -3.20
C LEU A 75 -0.77 -10.41 -2.11
N LYS A 76 0.53 -10.45 -2.42
CA LYS A 76 1.58 -10.04 -1.47
C LYS A 76 1.74 -8.54 -1.45
N VAL A 77 0.95 -7.89 -0.61
CA VAL A 77 1.01 -6.43 -0.39
C VAL A 77 1.40 -6.17 1.06
N MET A 78 0.51 -6.50 1.96
CA MET A 78 0.68 -6.42 3.40
C MET A 78 -0.16 -7.55 4.01
N ASP A 79 -0.08 -7.77 5.31
CA ASP A 79 -0.86 -8.85 5.90
C ASP A 79 -2.37 -8.59 5.83
N THR A 80 -3.14 -9.67 5.91
CA THR A 80 -4.59 -9.64 5.74
C THR A 80 -5.28 -8.72 6.77
N THR A 81 -4.80 -8.70 7.99
CA THR A 81 -5.35 -7.84 9.04
C THR A 81 -5.22 -6.37 8.66
N ALA A 82 -4.03 -5.98 8.18
CA ALA A 82 -3.80 -4.60 7.74
C ALA A 82 -4.65 -4.24 6.53
N LEU A 83 -4.76 -5.15 5.55
CA LEU A 83 -5.64 -4.93 4.38
C LEU A 83 -7.10 -4.77 4.79
N SER A 84 -7.57 -5.57 5.75
CA SER A 84 -8.94 -5.47 6.25
C SER A 84 -9.21 -4.14 6.94
N LEU A 85 -8.25 -3.66 7.73
CA LEU A 85 -8.35 -2.33 8.37
C LEU A 85 -8.45 -1.22 7.32
N CYS A 86 -7.62 -1.29 6.29
CA CYS A 86 -7.66 -0.30 5.22
C CYS A 86 -8.97 -0.36 4.45
N MET A 87 -9.47 -1.57 4.17
CA MET A 87 -10.74 -1.77 3.48
C MET A 87 -11.90 -1.19 4.28
N ASP A 88 -11.99 -1.51 5.57
CA ASP A 88 -13.08 -1.08 6.44
C ASP A 88 -13.14 0.43 6.60
N ASN A 89 -12.00 1.12 6.46
CA ASN A 89 -11.89 2.55 6.63
C ASN A 89 -11.69 3.32 5.32
N ASN A 90 -11.83 2.64 4.19
CA ASN A 90 -11.65 3.22 2.85
C ASN A 90 -10.32 3.94 2.69
N LEU A 91 -9.26 3.36 3.25
CA LEU A 91 -7.92 3.93 3.20
C LEU A 91 -7.16 3.36 2.01
N PRO A 92 -6.90 4.14 0.96
CA PRO A 92 -6.17 3.65 -0.20
C PRO A 92 -4.69 3.44 0.11
N ILE A 93 -4.08 2.51 -0.63
CA ILE A 93 -2.67 2.18 -0.50
C ILE A 93 -2.02 2.34 -1.87
N HIS A 94 -0.95 3.12 -1.93
CA HIS A 94 -0.13 3.25 -3.13
C HIS A 94 1.13 2.42 -2.94
N VAL A 95 1.29 1.37 -3.74
CA VAL A 95 2.46 0.50 -3.71
C VAL A 95 3.33 0.84 -4.92
N PHE A 96 4.59 1.19 -4.70
CA PHE A 96 5.49 1.62 -5.76
C PHE A 96 6.93 1.18 -5.47
N GLU A 97 7.78 1.25 -6.48
CA GLU A 97 9.20 0.95 -6.32
C GLU A 97 9.89 2.11 -5.60
N LEU A 98 10.69 1.79 -4.59
CA LEU A 98 11.48 2.75 -3.85
C LEU A 98 12.70 3.15 -4.70
N ALA A 99 12.47 4.11 -5.60
CA ALA A 99 13.48 4.65 -6.49
C ALA A 99 13.46 6.17 -6.41
N GLU A 100 14.55 6.78 -6.82
CA GLU A 100 14.68 8.24 -6.78
C GLU A 100 13.54 8.93 -7.54
N GLY A 101 12.90 9.87 -6.87
CA GLY A 101 11.82 10.66 -7.45
C GLY A 101 10.43 10.03 -7.39
N ASN A 102 10.30 8.73 -7.11
CA ASN A 102 9.00 8.09 -7.09
C ASN A 102 8.07 8.58 -5.98
N ILE A 103 8.61 8.84 -4.80
CA ILE A 103 7.81 9.39 -3.69
C ILE A 103 7.19 10.72 -4.12
N LYS A 104 7.99 11.58 -4.72
CA LYS A 104 7.54 12.89 -5.21
C LYS A 104 6.47 12.75 -6.29
N ARG A 105 6.63 11.80 -7.19
CA ARG A 105 5.66 11.53 -8.26
C ARG A 105 4.32 11.06 -7.70
N VAL A 106 4.35 10.14 -6.75
CA VAL A 106 3.13 9.63 -6.10
C VAL A 106 2.41 10.74 -5.34
N VAL A 107 3.16 11.54 -4.59
CA VAL A 107 2.60 12.67 -3.83
C VAL A 107 2.00 13.71 -4.77
N SER A 108 2.58 13.89 -5.95
CA SER A 108 2.08 14.82 -6.96
C SER A 108 0.82 14.31 -7.70
N GLY A 109 0.39 13.10 -7.42
CA GLY A 109 -0.81 12.51 -8.02
C GLY A 109 -0.55 11.70 -9.29
N GLU A 110 0.71 11.46 -9.65
CA GLU A 110 1.03 10.61 -10.79
C GLU A 110 0.75 9.14 -10.50
N ARG A 111 0.30 8.43 -11.51
CA ARG A 111 0.06 6.99 -11.43
C ARG A 111 1.38 6.24 -11.52
N VAL A 112 1.95 5.91 -10.37
CA VAL A 112 3.18 5.12 -10.27
C VAL A 112 2.89 3.89 -9.43
N GLY A 113 3.21 2.70 -9.93
CA GLY A 113 2.99 1.46 -9.20
C GLY A 113 1.54 1.02 -9.20
N THR A 114 1.09 0.51 -8.07
CA THR A 114 -0.26 -0.05 -7.91
C THR A 114 -1.07 0.76 -6.92
N LEU A 115 -2.30 1.08 -7.29
CA LEU A 115 -3.27 1.69 -6.38
C LEU A 115 -4.20 0.60 -5.84
N ILE A 116 -4.29 0.50 -4.53
CA ILE A 116 -5.25 -0.38 -3.85
C ILE A 116 -6.30 0.50 -3.19
N SER A 117 -7.55 0.34 -3.59
CA SER A 117 -8.65 1.16 -3.09
C SER A 117 -9.92 0.33 -2.90
N SER A 118 -10.99 0.95 -2.44
CA SER A 118 -12.25 0.23 -2.19
C SER A 118 -12.95 -0.20 -3.48
N SER A 119 -12.72 0.51 -4.58
CA SER A 119 -13.25 0.15 -5.89
C SER A 119 -12.32 0.62 -6.99
N LYS A 120 -12.24 -0.16 -8.08
CA LYS A 120 -11.44 0.23 -9.25
C LYS A 120 -12.00 1.50 -9.88
N GLY A 121 -11.09 2.38 -10.30
CA GLY A 121 -11.47 3.66 -10.85
C GLY A 121 -11.75 4.75 -9.82
N ALA A 122 -11.74 4.43 -8.53
CA ALA A 122 -11.84 5.43 -7.48
C ALA A 122 -10.54 6.25 -7.42
N ALA A 123 -10.66 7.53 -7.48
CA ALA A 123 -9.49 8.41 -7.43
C ALA A 123 -9.00 8.62 -6.00
#